data_cf0ec9e8712a99cc4c7c523244b73536
#
_entry.id   cf0ec9e8712a99cc4c7c523244b73536
#
_cell.length_a   1.000
_cell.length_b   1.000
_cell.length_c   1.000
_cell.angle_alpha   90.00
_cell.angle_beta   90.00
_cell.angle_gamma   90.00
#
_symmetry.space_group_name_H-M   'P 1'
#
loop_
_entity.id
_entity.type
_entity.pdbx_description
1 polymer ?
#
loop_
_entity_poly.entity_id
_entity_poly.type
_entity_poly.pdbx_seq_one_letter_code
_entity_poly.pdbx_strand_id
1 'polypeptide(L)'
;TDAPFTTLREAIGDLPSLQNGERGEAVKEYPVRPQCDYQRALRRGSIGVLNHEAPRLSAINMQRLNYIQQGGNWTDIPDELLPKGMRKARKSDHTKRYGRPMWDGLSSTILTKCDPHWGAFFHPDQNRAFTVREAARIQSFPDHYVFTGSQAEQYAQVGNAVPPLLALAVGTSLSAVLKEA
;
A
#
# COMPACT_ATOMS: atom_id res chain seq x y z
N THR A 1 20.76 5.62 -12.31
CA THR A 1 21.09 5.69 -10.88
C THR A 1 21.09 4.27 -10.33
N ASP A 2 22.22 3.83 -9.79
CA ASP A 2 22.39 2.49 -9.20
C ASP A 2 21.82 2.39 -7.76
N ALA A 3 20.92 3.30 -7.38
CA ALA A 3 20.28 3.26 -6.08
C ALA A 3 19.31 2.06 -6.02
N PRO A 4 19.35 1.23 -4.97
CA PRO A 4 18.42 0.14 -4.80
C PRO A 4 16.98 0.68 -4.68
N PHE A 5 16.01 -0.08 -5.22
CA PHE A 5 14.60 0.25 -5.08
C PHE A 5 14.16 0.14 -3.60
N THR A 6 13.28 1.03 -3.16
CA THR A 6 12.65 0.95 -1.84
C THR A 6 11.73 -0.27 -1.76
N THR A 7 11.98 -1.16 -0.83
CA THR A 7 11.16 -2.35 -0.58
C THR A 7 9.87 -1.99 0.14
N LEU A 8 8.91 -2.92 0.14
CA LEU A 8 7.67 -2.73 0.91
C LEU A 8 7.95 -2.61 2.42
N ARG A 9 8.93 -3.37 2.94
CA ARG A 9 9.39 -3.28 4.34
C ARG A 9 9.89 -1.88 4.68
N GLU A 10 10.69 -1.30 3.83
CA GLU A 10 11.18 0.07 4.01
C GLU A 10 10.05 1.11 3.91
N ALA A 11 9.04 0.85 3.09
CA ALA A 11 7.93 1.78 2.94
C ALA A 11 6.98 1.79 4.15
N ILE A 12 6.58 0.62 4.66
CA ILE A 12 5.48 0.51 5.65
C ILE A 12 5.81 -0.28 6.91
N GLY A 13 7.02 -0.88 7.02
CA GLY A 13 7.34 -1.82 8.10
C GLY A 13 7.46 -1.19 9.50
N ASP A 14 7.44 0.13 9.62
CA ASP A 14 7.47 0.88 10.88
C ASP A 14 6.09 1.43 11.32
N LEU A 15 5.05 1.11 10.56
CA LEU A 15 3.68 1.53 10.89
C LEU A 15 3.03 0.59 11.92
N PRO A 16 2.06 1.06 12.72
CA PRO A 16 1.39 0.25 13.72
C PRO A 16 0.65 -0.95 13.11
N SER A 17 0.66 -2.07 13.83
CA SER A 17 -0.15 -3.24 13.46
C SER A 17 -1.63 -2.95 13.71
N LEU A 18 -2.51 -3.51 12.85
CA LEU A 18 -3.96 -3.37 12.93
C LEU A 18 -4.65 -4.70 12.67
N GLN A 19 -5.84 -4.86 13.25
CA GLN A 19 -6.75 -5.93 12.90
C GLN A 19 -7.66 -5.54 11.72
N ASN A 20 -8.27 -6.53 11.06
CA ASN A 20 -9.24 -6.28 9.98
C ASN A 20 -10.41 -5.42 10.45
N GLY A 21 -10.64 -4.30 9.79
CA GLY A 21 -11.70 -3.34 10.13
C GLY A 21 -11.41 -2.52 11.38
N GLU A 22 -10.19 -2.58 11.92
CA GLU A 22 -9.81 -1.77 13.07
C GLU A 22 -9.75 -0.30 12.65
N ARG A 23 -10.57 0.47 13.34
CA ARG A 23 -10.49 1.92 13.43
C ARG A 23 -9.79 2.26 14.73
N GLY A 24 -9.51 3.44 15.01
CA GLY A 24 -8.88 3.80 16.26
C GLY A 24 -8.70 5.29 16.36
N GLU A 25 -7.73 5.70 17.14
CA GLU A 25 -7.38 7.09 17.29
C GLU A 25 -7.02 7.71 15.94
N ALA A 26 -7.42 8.97 15.75
CA ALA A 26 -7.13 9.74 14.54
C ALA A 26 -5.62 9.84 14.27
N VAL A 27 -4.82 9.85 15.32
CA VAL A 27 -3.36 9.85 15.32
C VAL A 27 -2.87 8.67 16.16
N LYS A 28 -2.11 7.77 15.55
CA LYS A 28 -1.47 6.64 16.24
C LYS A 28 0.02 6.94 16.46
N GLU A 29 0.56 6.43 17.56
CA GLU A 29 2.01 6.50 17.78
C GLU A 29 2.77 5.53 16.85
N TYR A 30 3.99 5.88 16.51
CA TYR A 30 4.88 4.96 15.83
C TYR A 30 5.41 3.91 16.81
N PRO A 31 5.28 2.61 16.54
CA PRO A 31 5.72 1.56 17.46
C PRO A 31 7.26 1.46 17.57
N VAL A 32 7.96 1.95 16.55
CA VAL A 32 9.43 1.86 16.46
C VAL A 32 10.04 3.15 15.86
N ARG A 33 11.32 3.37 16.09
CA ARG A 33 12.07 4.43 15.40
C ARG A 33 12.20 4.11 13.90
N PRO A 34 12.41 5.13 13.02
CA PRO A 34 12.66 4.89 11.60
C PRO A 34 13.86 3.95 11.42
N GLN A 35 13.69 2.91 10.63
CA GLN A 35 14.67 1.86 10.39
C GLN A 35 15.51 2.09 9.13
N CYS A 36 15.07 3.00 8.25
CA CYS A 36 15.77 3.37 7.03
C CYS A 36 15.59 4.86 6.71
N ASP A 37 16.35 5.36 5.74
CA ASP A 37 16.30 6.77 5.33
C ASP A 37 14.95 7.16 4.72
N TYR A 38 14.29 6.25 4.01
CA TYR A 38 12.96 6.47 3.45
C TYR A 38 11.94 6.77 4.56
N GLN A 39 11.85 5.93 5.60
CA GLN A 39 10.97 6.16 6.75
C GLN A 39 11.33 7.46 7.47
N ARG A 40 12.62 7.73 7.65
CA ARG A 40 13.09 8.97 8.31
C ARG A 40 12.66 10.20 7.54
N ALA A 41 12.76 10.17 6.21
CA ALA A 41 12.36 11.29 5.36
C ALA A 41 10.85 11.52 5.40
N LEU A 42 10.03 10.45 5.28
CA LEU A 42 8.58 10.59 5.25
C LEU A 42 7.98 10.97 6.61
N ARG A 43 8.61 10.61 7.72
CA ARG A 43 8.16 10.97 9.08
C ARG A 43 8.53 12.39 9.49
N ARG A 44 9.34 13.10 8.70
CA ARG A 44 9.76 14.46 9.04
C ARG A 44 8.56 15.40 9.20
N GLY A 45 8.47 16.06 10.37
CA GLY A 45 7.38 16.98 10.69
C GLY A 45 6.03 16.31 11.00
N SER A 46 5.99 14.99 11.09
CA SER A 46 4.77 14.30 11.53
C SER A 46 4.68 14.20 13.04
N ILE A 47 3.48 14.40 13.57
CA ILE A 47 3.14 14.22 14.99
C ILE A 47 2.77 12.75 15.33
N GLY A 48 2.65 11.89 14.33
CA GLY A 48 2.23 10.49 14.46
C GLY A 48 1.67 9.96 13.14
N VAL A 49 1.07 8.78 13.19
CA VAL A 49 0.51 8.10 12.02
C VAL A 49 -0.96 8.48 11.85
N LEU A 50 -1.26 9.18 10.77
CA LEU A 50 -2.60 9.63 10.38
C LEU A 50 -3.14 8.78 9.22
N ASN A 51 -4.46 8.72 9.03
CA ASN A 51 -5.13 7.94 7.97
C ASN A 51 -4.78 6.43 7.99
N HIS A 52 -4.51 5.89 9.18
CA HIS A 52 -4.10 4.50 9.37
C HIS A 52 -5.23 3.68 10.04
N GLU A 53 -6.28 3.45 9.26
CA GLU A 53 -7.44 2.64 9.65
C GLU A 53 -7.58 1.48 8.67
N ALA A 54 -7.75 0.26 9.18
CA ALA A 54 -7.90 -0.92 8.36
C ALA A 54 -9.30 -0.97 7.71
N PRO A 55 -9.40 -1.10 6.38
CA PRO A 55 -10.69 -1.34 5.75
C PRO A 55 -11.21 -2.71 6.20
N ARG A 56 -12.54 -2.81 6.35
CA ARG A 56 -13.18 -4.07 6.75
C ARG A 56 -13.35 -4.99 5.55
N LEU A 57 -12.60 -6.08 5.51
CA LEU A 57 -12.82 -7.15 4.55
C LEU A 57 -14.07 -7.96 4.91
N SER A 58 -14.79 -8.41 3.88
CA SER A 58 -15.93 -9.33 4.05
C SER A 58 -15.47 -10.70 4.55
N ALA A 59 -16.38 -11.46 5.15
CA ALA A 59 -16.10 -12.80 5.64
C ALA A 59 -15.50 -13.72 4.57
N ILE A 60 -16.01 -13.65 3.33
CA ILE A 60 -15.46 -14.44 2.21
C ILE A 60 -14.03 -14.02 1.84
N ASN A 61 -13.69 -12.74 1.91
CA ASN A 61 -12.33 -12.29 1.65
C ASN A 61 -11.37 -12.69 2.78
N MET A 62 -11.83 -12.72 4.02
CA MET A 62 -11.07 -13.27 5.14
C MET A 62 -10.81 -14.77 4.97
N GLN A 63 -11.80 -15.55 4.51
CA GLN A 63 -11.61 -16.96 4.19
C GLN A 63 -10.57 -17.16 3.08
N ARG A 64 -10.66 -16.39 1.99
CA ARG A 64 -9.69 -16.42 0.88
C ARG A 64 -8.27 -16.14 1.37
N LEU A 65 -8.13 -15.13 2.22
CA LEU A 65 -6.83 -14.67 2.73
C LEU A 65 -6.07 -15.76 3.52
N ASN A 66 -6.77 -16.70 4.14
CA ASN A 66 -6.15 -17.82 4.85
C ASN A 66 -5.35 -18.78 3.95
N TYR A 67 -5.61 -18.77 2.65
CA TYR A 67 -4.90 -19.60 1.67
C TYR A 67 -3.72 -18.87 1.02
N ILE A 68 -3.60 -17.54 1.21
CA ILE A 68 -2.64 -16.72 0.48
C ILE A 68 -1.47 -16.36 1.40
N GLN A 69 -0.34 -16.99 1.18
CA GLN A 69 0.93 -16.66 1.86
C GLN A 69 1.60 -15.44 1.23
N GLN A 70 2.67 -14.93 1.85
CA GLN A 70 3.49 -13.87 1.23
C GLN A 70 3.99 -14.31 -0.15
N GLY A 71 3.87 -13.43 -1.14
CA GLY A 71 4.16 -13.72 -2.54
C GLY A 71 3.03 -14.43 -3.30
N GLY A 72 2.02 -14.96 -2.58
CA GLY A 72 0.86 -15.62 -3.15
C GLY A 72 -0.19 -14.67 -3.73
N ASN A 73 -1.17 -15.26 -4.40
CA ASN A 73 -2.23 -14.51 -5.05
C ASN A 73 -3.51 -15.38 -5.22
N TRP A 74 -4.44 -14.96 -6.07
CA TRP A 74 -5.71 -15.65 -6.29
C TRP A 74 -5.58 -17.13 -6.72
N THR A 75 -4.44 -17.54 -7.27
CA THR A 75 -4.23 -18.95 -7.70
C THR A 75 -4.08 -19.94 -6.55
N ASP A 76 -3.85 -19.42 -5.34
CA ASP A 76 -3.75 -20.20 -4.11
C ASP A 76 -5.12 -20.41 -3.45
N ILE A 77 -6.16 -19.72 -3.94
CA ILE A 77 -7.52 -19.80 -3.41
C ILE A 77 -8.23 -21.01 -4.01
N PRO A 78 -8.86 -21.87 -3.19
CA PRO A 78 -9.71 -22.96 -3.68
C PRO A 78 -10.81 -22.47 -4.62
N ASP A 79 -11.11 -23.24 -5.67
CA ASP A 79 -12.06 -22.87 -6.72
C ASP A 79 -13.47 -22.50 -6.19
N GLU A 80 -13.93 -23.19 -5.15
CA GLU A 80 -15.22 -22.94 -4.50
C GLU A 80 -15.29 -21.55 -3.85
N LEU A 81 -14.15 -21.01 -3.41
CA LEU A 81 -14.05 -19.68 -2.82
C LEU A 81 -13.79 -18.58 -3.86
N LEU A 82 -13.42 -18.94 -5.08
CA LEU A 82 -13.17 -17.96 -6.14
C LEU A 82 -14.46 -17.27 -6.60
N PRO A 83 -14.41 -15.98 -6.97
CA PRO A 83 -15.49 -15.33 -7.69
C PRO A 83 -15.82 -16.11 -8.97
N LYS A 84 -17.10 -16.24 -9.31
CA LYS A 84 -17.55 -17.02 -10.48
C LYS A 84 -16.80 -16.68 -11.77
N GLY A 85 -16.51 -15.38 -12.00
CA GLY A 85 -15.78 -14.92 -13.18
C GLY A 85 -14.29 -15.33 -13.22
N MET A 86 -13.70 -15.70 -12.07
CA MET A 86 -12.29 -16.10 -11.99
C MET A 86 -12.07 -17.62 -12.09
N ARG A 87 -13.10 -18.44 -11.86
CA ARG A 87 -12.99 -19.92 -11.89
C ARG A 87 -12.55 -20.48 -13.26
N LYS A 88 -12.77 -19.73 -14.34
CA LYS A 88 -12.41 -20.10 -15.71
C LYS A 88 -11.18 -19.32 -16.22
N ALA A 89 -10.61 -18.45 -15.42
CA ALA A 89 -9.44 -17.66 -15.80
C ALA A 89 -8.19 -18.57 -15.85
N ARG A 90 -7.28 -18.28 -16.77
CA ARG A 90 -5.98 -18.96 -16.79
C ARG A 90 -5.16 -18.52 -15.58
N LYS A 91 -4.45 -19.46 -14.94
CA LYS A 91 -3.61 -19.15 -13.76
C LYS A 91 -2.49 -18.15 -14.04
N SER A 92 -2.10 -17.98 -15.31
CA SER A 92 -1.17 -16.94 -15.76
C SER A 92 -1.77 -15.54 -15.80
N ASP A 93 -3.11 -15.43 -15.78
CA ASP A 93 -3.79 -14.16 -15.95
C ASP A 93 -4.02 -13.49 -14.59
N HIS A 94 -3.98 -12.16 -14.58
CA HIS A 94 -4.34 -11.37 -13.40
C HIS A 94 -3.58 -11.74 -12.11
N THR A 95 -2.30 -12.14 -12.22
CA THR A 95 -1.45 -12.64 -11.10
C THR A 95 -1.28 -11.65 -9.93
N LYS A 96 -1.73 -10.41 -10.06
CA LYS A 96 -1.74 -9.44 -8.96
C LYS A 96 -3.03 -9.45 -8.12
N ARG A 97 -4.13 -10.05 -8.63
CA ARG A 97 -5.40 -10.08 -7.90
C ARG A 97 -5.28 -10.91 -6.62
N TYR A 98 -5.92 -10.45 -5.56
CA TYR A 98 -5.82 -11.06 -4.23
C TYR A 98 -4.37 -11.29 -3.78
N GLY A 99 -3.44 -10.47 -4.27
CA GLY A 99 -2.03 -10.66 -3.96
C GLY A 99 -1.67 -10.22 -2.54
N ARG A 100 -0.79 -11.01 -1.91
CA ARG A 100 -0.12 -10.69 -0.67
C ARG A 100 1.36 -10.48 -0.99
N PRO A 101 1.84 -9.24 -1.12
CA PRO A 101 3.21 -8.98 -1.52
C PRO A 101 4.21 -9.43 -0.46
N MET A 102 5.45 -9.66 -0.88
CA MET A 102 6.57 -9.96 0.02
C MET A 102 7.11 -8.67 0.64
N TRP A 103 7.59 -8.76 1.88
CA TRP A 103 8.22 -7.64 2.57
C TRP A 103 9.43 -7.06 1.81
N ASP A 104 10.27 -7.94 1.30
CA ASP A 104 11.52 -7.57 0.63
C ASP A 104 11.34 -7.40 -0.89
N GLY A 105 10.08 -7.43 -1.34
CA GLY A 105 9.69 -7.16 -2.72
C GLY A 105 9.24 -5.72 -2.95
N LEU A 106 8.96 -5.42 -4.22
CA LEU A 106 8.38 -4.15 -4.62
C LEU A 106 6.85 -4.22 -4.53
N SER A 107 6.23 -3.08 -4.22
CA SER A 107 4.78 -2.97 -4.30
C SER A 107 4.30 -2.97 -5.75
N SER A 108 3.09 -3.45 -5.98
CA SER A 108 2.37 -3.20 -7.23
C SER A 108 1.84 -1.75 -7.26
N THR A 109 1.45 -1.30 -8.46
CA THR A 109 0.82 0.02 -8.64
C THR A 109 -0.36 0.21 -7.70
N ILE A 110 -0.38 1.33 -6.98
CA ILE A 110 -1.50 1.72 -6.13
C ILE A 110 -2.64 2.22 -7.02
N LEU A 111 -3.82 1.66 -6.81
CA LEU A 111 -5.04 2.05 -7.51
C LEU A 111 -5.88 3.00 -6.65
N THR A 112 -6.89 3.62 -7.26
CA THR A 112 -7.87 4.49 -6.56
C THR A 112 -8.73 3.76 -5.52
N LYS A 113 -8.61 2.43 -5.48
CA LYS A 113 -9.21 1.55 -4.47
C LYS A 113 -8.18 0.47 -4.14
N CYS A 114 -7.78 0.36 -2.89
CA CYS A 114 -6.95 -0.77 -2.43
C CYS A 114 -7.83 -2.01 -2.18
N ASP A 115 -8.67 -2.37 -3.15
CA ASP A 115 -9.50 -3.57 -3.11
C ASP A 115 -8.68 -4.77 -3.59
N PRO A 116 -8.51 -5.81 -2.77
CA PRO A 116 -7.72 -6.99 -3.10
C PRO A 116 -8.19 -7.72 -4.37
N HIS A 117 -9.47 -7.57 -4.76
CA HIS A 117 -9.97 -8.13 -6.02
C HIS A 117 -9.20 -7.62 -7.25
N TRP A 118 -8.64 -6.42 -7.19
CA TRP A 118 -8.01 -5.76 -8.33
C TRP A 118 -6.48 -5.74 -8.27
N GLY A 119 -5.87 -6.07 -7.13
CA GLY A 119 -4.43 -5.99 -6.98
C GLY A 119 -3.85 -6.70 -5.77
N ALA A 120 -2.54 -6.56 -5.59
CA ALA A 120 -1.80 -7.11 -4.46
C ALA A 120 -1.87 -6.14 -3.27
N PHE A 121 -3.04 -6.04 -2.65
CA PHE A 121 -3.34 -5.09 -1.60
C PHE A 121 -3.56 -5.72 -0.23
N PHE A 122 -3.31 -7.01 -0.06
CA PHE A 122 -3.24 -7.62 1.26
C PHE A 122 -1.93 -7.24 1.96
N HIS A 123 -2.02 -6.95 3.25
CA HIS A 123 -0.83 -6.69 4.05
C HIS A 123 0.03 -7.97 4.15
N PRO A 124 1.38 -7.88 4.09
CA PRO A 124 2.25 -9.06 4.09
C PRO A 124 2.02 -10.03 5.25
N ASP A 125 1.85 -9.53 6.48
CA ASP A 125 1.73 -10.36 7.69
C ASP A 125 0.35 -10.29 8.36
N GLN A 126 -0.41 -9.21 8.14
CA GLN A 126 -1.67 -9.00 8.84
C GLN A 126 -2.84 -9.39 7.93
N ASN A 127 -3.84 -10.05 8.49
CA ASN A 127 -5.00 -10.51 7.71
C ASN A 127 -5.98 -9.36 7.43
N ARG A 128 -5.55 -8.39 6.64
CA ARG A 128 -6.28 -7.20 6.20
C ARG A 128 -5.75 -6.64 4.88
N ALA A 129 -6.45 -5.71 4.29
CA ALA A 129 -5.92 -4.92 3.18
C ALA A 129 -5.07 -3.74 3.70
N PHE A 130 -4.31 -3.13 2.79
CA PHE A 130 -3.56 -1.91 3.08
C PHE A 130 -4.48 -0.78 3.56
N THR A 131 -3.99 0.02 4.48
CA THR A 131 -4.62 1.28 4.89
C THR A 131 -4.32 2.40 3.91
N VAL A 132 -5.00 3.53 4.05
CA VAL A 132 -4.71 4.74 3.26
C VAL A 132 -3.26 5.21 3.52
N ARG A 133 -2.79 5.18 4.77
CA ARG A 133 -1.39 5.58 5.09
C ARG A 133 -0.36 4.64 4.47
N GLU A 134 -0.59 3.34 4.48
CA GLU A 134 0.30 2.38 3.82
C GLU A 134 0.37 2.63 2.31
N ALA A 135 -0.78 2.81 1.66
CA ALA A 135 -0.84 3.17 0.25
C ALA A 135 -0.13 4.50 -0.04
N ALA A 136 -0.32 5.51 0.82
CA ALA A 136 0.34 6.80 0.71
C ALA A 136 1.87 6.71 0.86
N ARG A 137 2.35 5.90 1.83
CA ARG A 137 3.78 5.64 2.00
C ARG A 137 4.40 4.96 0.78
N ILE A 138 3.71 4.00 0.19
CA ILE A 138 4.12 3.34 -1.06
C ILE A 138 4.22 4.35 -2.21
N GLN A 139 3.33 5.33 -2.24
CA GLN A 139 3.33 6.46 -3.18
C GLN A 139 4.26 7.61 -2.76
N SER A 140 5.10 7.43 -1.74
CA SER A 140 6.05 8.42 -1.21
C SER A 140 5.44 9.71 -0.63
N PHE A 141 4.19 9.68 -0.18
CA PHE A 141 3.62 10.81 0.57
C PHE A 141 4.25 10.92 1.96
N PRO A 142 4.62 12.13 2.40
CA PRO A 142 5.07 12.33 3.78
C PRO A 142 3.92 12.13 4.78
N ASP A 143 4.26 11.70 6.00
CA ASP A 143 3.25 11.32 7.01
C ASP A 143 2.45 12.49 7.56
N HIS A 144 3.01 13.70 7.51
CA HIS A 144 2.29 14.91 7.89
C HIS A 144 1.20 15.30 6.89
N TYR A 145 1.19 14.72 5.67
CA TYR A 145 0.13 14.97 4.70
C TYR A 145 -1.14 14.21 5.12
N VAL A 146 -2.24 14.94 5.29
CA VAL A 146 -3.52 14.41 5.75
C VAL A 146 -4.49 14.30 4.58
N PHE A 147 -5.03 13.11 4.38
CA PHE A 147 -6.12 12.87 3.44
C PHE A 147 -7.45 13.06 4.13
N THR A 148 -8.40 13.77 3.51
CA THR A 148 -9.70 14.10 4.08
C THR A 148 -10.84 13.46 3.30
N GLY A 149 -12.04 13.49 3.90
CA GLY A 149 -13.22 12.83 3.35
C GLY A 149 -13.38 11.38 3.79
N SER A 150 -14.27 10.64 3.14
CA SER A 150 -14.47 9.22 3.38
C SER A 150 -13.21 8.41 3.04
N GLN A 151 -13.07 7.22 3.63
CA GLN A 151 -11.93 6.33 3.35
C GLN A 151 -11.79 6.03 1.83
N ALA A 152 -12.91 5.91 1.11
CA ALA A 152 -12.89 5.69 -0.33
C ALA A 152 -12.33 6.90 -1.10
N GLU A 153 -12.68 8.12 -0.69
CA GLU A 153 -12.12 9.35 -1.27
C GLU A 153 -10.64 9.49 -0.96
N GLN A 154 -10.21 9.13 0.26
CA GLN A 154 -8.81 9.12 0.63
C GLN A 154 -7.98 8.17 -0.24
N TYR A 155 -8.46 6.94 -0.50
CA TYR A 155 -7.80 6.03 -1.46
C TYR A 155 -7.76 6.60 -2.87
N ALA A 156 -8.83 7.25 -3.31
CA ALA A 156 -8.88 7.88 -4.63
C ALA A 156 -7.86 9.03 -4.76
N GLN A 157 -7.67 9.82 -3.70
CA GLN A 157 -6.65 10.86 -3.66
C GLN A 157 -5.25 10.26 -3.80
N VAL A 158 -4.94 9.20 -3.06
CA VAL A 158 -3.64 8.52 -3.14
C VAL A 158 -3.41 7.90 -4.52
N GLY A 159 -4.39 7.16 -5.03
CA GLY A 159 -4.24 6.42 -6.29
C GLY A 159 -4.19 7.30 -7.54
N ASN A 160 -4.81 8.49 -7.51
CA ASN A 160 -4.77 9.46 -8.61
C ASN A 160 -3.52 10.36 -8.58
N ALA A 161 -2.76 10.34 -7.51
CA ALA A 161 -1.63 11.24 -7.36
C ALA A 161 -0.40 10.79 -8.15
N VAL A 162 0.40 11.75 -8.59
CA VAL A 162 1.80 11.51 -8.95
C VAL A 162 2.59 11.37 -7.65
N PRO A 163 3.40 10.31 -7.46
CA PRO A 163 4.21 10.16 -6.25
C PRO A 163 5.10 11.39 -6.01
N PRO A 164 5.08 11.99 -4.80
CA PRO A 164 5.84 13.21 -4.51
C PRO A 164 7.33 13.14 -4.84
N LEU A 165 8.00 12.02 -4.56
CA LEU A 165 9.41 11.87 -4.90
C LEU A 165 9.64 11.78 -6.41
N LEU A 166 8.73 11.18 -7.17
CA LEU A 166 8.79 11.18 -8.63
C LEU A 166 8.58 12.59 -9.18
N ALA A 167 7.58 13.32 -8.67
CA ALA A 167 7.33 14.71 -9.07
C ALA A 167 8.54 15.60 -8.77
N LEU A 168 9.20 15.40 -7.62
CA LEU A 168 10.42 16.12 -7.26
C LEU A 168 11.56 15.83 -8.25
N ALA A 169 11.79 14.56 -8.59
CA ALA A 169 12.84 14.17 -9.53
C ALA A 169 12.63 14.79 -10.92
N VAL A 170 11.40 14.71 -11.44
CA VAL A 170 11.03 15.30 -12.74
C VAL A 170 11.18 16.81 -12.70
N GLY A 171 10.65 17.48 -11.66
CA GLY A 171 10.75 18.93 -11.51
C GLY A 171 12.19 19.42 -11.39
N THR A 172 13.04 18.69 -10.69
CA THR A 172 14.48 19.00 -10.59
C THR A 172 15.16 18.92 -11.96
N SER A 173 14.90 17.87 -12.72
CA SER A 173 15.45 17.69 -14.06
C SER A 173 15.02 18.79 -15.03
N LEU A 174 13.73 19.16 -15.02
CA LEU A 174 13.21 20.26 -15.84
C LEU A 174 13.81 21.61 -15.45
N SER A 175 13.94 21.87 -14.14
CA SER A 175 14.55 23.12 -13.64
C SER A 175 16.03 23.26 -14.06
N ALA A 176 16.77 22.15 -14.14
CA ALA A 176 18.15 22.17 -14.64
C ALA A 176 18.20 22.62 -16.12
N VAL A 177 17.39 22.00 -16.97
CA VAL A 177 17.33 22.32 -18.41
C VAL A 177 16.92 23.79 -18.66
N LEU A 178 15.94 24.31 -17.89
CA LEU A 178 15.47 25.68 -18.03
C LEU A 178 16.49 26.75 -17.57
N LYS A 179 17.47 26.36 -16.76
CA LYS A 179 18.56 27.28 -16.34
C LYS A 179 19.72 27.33 -17.34
N GLU A 180 19.82 26.34 -18.21
CA GLU A 180 20.84 26.26 -19.26
C GLU A 180 20.36 26.86 -20.60
N ALA A 181 19.07 27.14 -20.74
CA ALA A 181 18.44 27.78 -21.89
C ALA A 181 18.36 29.30 -21.75
#